data_bbee32bd55cdbd8a1fca3404ae11c917
#
_entry.id   bbee32bd55cdbd8a1fca3404ae11c917
#
_cell.length_a   1.000
_cell.length_b   1.000
_cell.length_c   1.000
_cell.angle_alpha   90.00
_cell.angle_beta   90.00
_cell.angle_gamma   90.00
#
_symmetry.space_group_name_H-M   'P 1'
#
loop_
_entity.id
_entity.type
_entity.pdbx_description
1 polymer ?
#
loop_
_entity_poly.entity_id
_entity_poly.type
_entity_poly.pdbx_seq_one_letter_code
_entity_poly.pdbx_strand_id
1 'polypeptide(L)'
;MPTEYDEIGIWSEVKLAIIKEYLPAYTRIMDATRRNSIPRLHWIYVDGYAGPGYHLSRTTGNKIEGSPLIALGTNPPFSEYHFIDKNEARVTGLKQLAGDRADVFTYPKECDQVLLKEVFPRARYEDYGRAVCVLDPYNMDLSWEVLQTAGKMGSIELFVNLMIMDINRNALTRDPAKAREEKVQQMTRTWGDDTWLDVGYDRNEDLFGEVHTTKVSNSRFAEAFRQRLINVAGFKYVPKPMPMKNSTNAVIYYLYFAGHKTAASNIVTSIFNKYRERQGL
;
A
#
# COMPACT_ATOMS: atom_id res chain seq x y z
N MET A 1 -4.33 -26.65 -13.98
CA MET A 1 -4.12 -26.99 -12.55
C MET A 1 -4.93 -26.01 -11.73
N PRO A 2 -5.55 -26.38 -10.59
CA PRO A 2 -6.27 -25.42 -9.79
C PRO A 2 -5.28 -24.34 -9.31
N THR A 3 -5.59 -23.09 -9.58
CA THR A 3 -4.90 -21.96 -8.99
C THR A 3 -5.03 -22.08 -7.48
N GLU A 4 -3.91 -22.26 -6.79
CA GLU A 4 -3.88 -22.30 -5.34
C GLU A 4 -4.22 -20.90 -4.85
N TYR A 5 -5.41 -20.74 -4.22
CA TYR A 5 -5.86 -19.47 -3.68
C TYR A 5 -5.17 -19.22 -2.35
N ASP A 6 -4.63 -18.01 -2.16
CA ASP A 6 -4.11 -17.60 -0.86
C ASP A 6 -5.25 -17.46 0.16
N GLU A 7 -5.09 -18.06 1.33
CA GLU A 7 -6.01 -17.83 2.44
C GLU A 7 -5.72 -16.48 3.11
N ILE A 8 -6.75 -15.65 3.26
CA ILE A 8 -6.65 -14.34 3.88
C ILE A 8 -7.44 -14.24 5.17
N GLY A 9 -6.92 -13.45 6.12
CA GLY A 9 -7.60 -13.13 7.35
C GLY A 9 -8.50 -11.90 7.22
N ILE A 10 -9.29 -11.65 8.27
CA ILE A 10 -10.25 -10.54 8.34
C ILE A 10 -9.63 -9.17 8.01
N TRP A 11 -8.36 -8.94 8.39
CA TRP A 11 -7.65 -7.69 8.10
C TRP A 11 -7.45 -7.45 6.61
N SER A 12 -7.20 -8.50 5.82
CA SER A 12 -7.09 -8.40 4.36
C SER A 12 -8.45 -8.21 3.72
N GLU A 13 -9.50 -8.85 4.24
CA GLU A 13 -10.88 -8.64 3.78
C GLU A 13 -11.32 -7.19 3.99
N VAL A 14 -11.01 -6.61 5.15
CA VAL A 14 -11.28 -5.18 5.44
C VAL A 14 -10.51 -4.28 4.48
N LYS A 15 -9.24 -4.55 4.20
CA LYS A 15 -8.47 -3.81 3.20
C LYS A 15 -9.14 -3.84 1.83
N LEU A 16 -9.52 -5.03 1.35
CA LEU A 16 -10.20 -5.20 0.06
C LEU A 16 -11.53 -4.46 0.02
N ALA A 17 -12.30 -4.47 1.12
CA ALA A 17 -13.54 -3.71 1.24
C ALA A 17 -13.31 -2.19 1.18
N ILE A 18 -12.25 -1.67 1.81
CA ILE A 18 -11.85 -0.26 1.73
C ILE A 18 -11.53 0.12 0.28
N ILE A 19 -10.73 -0.70 -0.42
CA ILE A 19 -10.38 -0.48 -1.83
C ILE A 19 -11.65 -0.51 -2.70
N LYS A 20 -12.53 -1.49 -2.48
CA LYS A 20 -13.80 -1.64 -3.21
C LYS A 20 -14.74 -0.44 -3.05
N GLU A 21 -14.71 0.24 -1.90
CA GLU A 21 -15.47 1.48 -1.68
C GLU A 21 -14.78 2.70 -2.32
N TYR A 22 -13.45 2.76 -2.30
CA TYR A 22 -12.71 3.91 -2.80
C TYR A 22 -12.68 4.01 -4.33
N LEU A 23 -12.39 2.91 -5.03
CA LEU A 23 -12.17 2.94 -6.47
C LEU A 23 -13.33 3.53 -7.29
N PRO A 24 -14.61 3.21 -7.03
CA PRO A 24 -15.73 3.84 -7.76
C PRO A 24 -15.86 5.34 -7.49
N ALA A 25 -15.51 5.81 -6.29
CA ALA A 25 -15.51 7.24 -5.98
C ALA A 25 -14.42 7.98 -6.77
N TYR A 26 -13.22 7.41 -6.80
CA TYR A 26 -12.10 7.91 -7.58
C TYR A 26 -12.43 7.98 -9.08
N THR A 27 -12.89 6.89 -9.67
CA THR A 27 -13.14 6.83 -11.13
C THR A 27 -14.26 7.76 -11.57
N ARG A 28 -15.30 7.98 -10.75
CA ARG A 28 -16.35 8.97 -11.03
C ARG A 28 -15.80 10.41 -11.08
N ILE A 29 -14.90 10.75 -10.15
CA ILE A 29 -14.25 12.08 -10.15
C ILE A 29 -13.38 12.23 -11.39
N MET A 30 -12.60 11.19 -11.75
CA MET A 30 -11.76 11.23 -12.95
C MET A 30 -12.59 11.32 -14.23
N ASP A 31 -13.68 10.57 -14.37
CA ASP A 31 -14.56 10.63 -15.53
C ASP A 31 -15.24 12.00 -15.67
N ALA A 32 -15.72 12.58 -14.57
CA ALA A 32 -16.28 13.93 -14.56
C ALA A 32 -15.24 14.98 -14.97
N THR A 33 -13.99 14.84 -14.48
CA THR A 33 -12.89 15.74 -14.82
C THR A 33 -12.48 15.60 -16.30
N ARG A 34 -12.45 14.37 -16.82
CA ARG A 34 -12.09 14.09 -18.21
C ARG A 34 -12.98 14.79 -19.23
N ARG A 35 -14.27 14.94 -18.94
CA ARG A 35 -15.24 15.61 -19.84
C ARG A 35 -14.87 17.05 -20.14
N ASN A 36 -14.13 17.70 -19.21
CA ASN A 36 -13.74 19.09 -19.29
C ASN A 36 -12.24 19.31 -19.52
N SER A 37 -11.46 18.22 -19.77
CA SER A 37 -10.01 18.30 -19.95
C SER A 37 -9.60 18.16 -21.42
N ILE A 38 -8.64 19.01 -21.85
CA ILE A 38 -7.97 18.95 -23.16
C ILE A 38 -6.46 19.12 -22.91
N PRO A 39 -5.60 18.14 -23.21
CA PRO A 39 -5.91 16.76 -23.65
C PRO A 39 -6.79 15.98 -22.66
N ARG A 40 -7.36 14.89 -23.11
CA ARG A 40 -8.24 14.06 -22.26
C ARG A 40 -7.43 13.40 -21.14
N LEU A 41 -7.89 13.62 -19.92
CA LEU A 41 -7.36 12.92 -18.75
C LEU A 41 -7.47 11.41 -18.92
N HIS A 42 -6.42 10.67 -18.59
CA HIS A 42 -6.43 9.22 -18.44
C HIS A 42 -6.03 8.84 -17.02
N TRP A 43 -6.57 7.74 -16.51
CA TRP A 43 -6.28 7.26 -15.17
C TRP A 43 -6.07 5.76 -15.17
N ILE A 44 -5.03 5.34 -14.49
CA ILE A 44 -4.60 3.94 -14.45
C ILE A 44 -4.75 3.35 -13.05
N TYR A 45 -5.04 2.07 -13.00
CA TYR A 45 -4.98 1.29 -11.78
C TYR A 45 -3.69 0.47 -11.75
N VAL A 46 -3.04 0.47 -10.60
CA VAL A 46 -1.78 -0.26 -10.41
C VAL A 46 -1.87 -1.12 -9.16
N ASP A 47 -1.54 -2.39 -9.29
CA ASP A 47 -1.41 -3.32 -8.17
C ASP A 47 0.01 -3.88 -8.15
N GLY A 48 0.80 -3.44 -7.17
CA GLY A 48 2.22 -3.78 -7.09
C GLY A 48 2.50 -5.20 -6.55
N TYR A 49 1.50 -5.82 -5.93
CA TYR A 49 1.56 -7.17 -5.35
C TYR A 49 0.24 -7.89 -5.61
N ALA A 50 -0.09 -8.05 -6.88
CA ALA A 50 -1.44 -8.35 -7.36
C ALA A 50 -2.01 -9.70 -6.89
N GLY A 51 -1.16 -10.67 -6.56
CA GLY A 51 -1.59 -11.99 -6.11
C GLY A 51 -2.36 -12.80 -7.17
N PRO A 52 -3.12 -13.81 -6.77
CA PRO A 52 -3.80 -14.72 -7.70
C PRO A 52 -5.15 -14.21 -8.24
N GLY A 53 -5.58 -13.00 -7.87
CA GLY A 53 -6.88 -12.43 -8.25
C GLY A 53 -8.05 -12.84 -7.37
N TYR A 54 -8.04 -14.05 -6.80
CA TYR A 54 -8.99 -14.54 -5.80
C TYR A 54 -8.28 -15.03 -4.56
N HIS A 55 -8.99 -14.96 -3.43
CA HIS A 55 -8.54 -15.47 -2.14
C HIS A 55 -9.62 -16.35 -1.50
N LEU A 56 -9.25 -17.10 -0.45
CA LEU A 56 -10.19 -17.79 0.43
C LEU A 56 -10.22 -17.10 1.79
N SER A 57 -11.42 -16.82 2.29
CA SER A 57 -11.61 -16.31 3.65
C SER A 57 -11.27 -17.38 4.67
N ARG A 58 -10.34 -17.12 5.58
CA ARG A 58 -10.08 -18.00 6.73
C ARG A 58 -11.28 -18.10 7.68
N THR A 59 -12.15 -17.09 7.68
CA THR A 59 -13.29 -17.01 8.60
C THR A 59 -14.49 -17.79 8.07
N THR A 60 -14.78 -17.68 6.76
CA THR A 60 -16.00 -18.21 6.15
C THR A 60 -15.76 -19.33 5.15
N GLY A 61 -14.51 -19.55 4.70
CA GLY A 61 -14.17 -20.43 3.58
C GLY A 61 -14.65 -19.95 2.20
N ASN A 62 -15.28 -18.78 2.13
CA ASN A 62 -15.80 -18.24 0.88
C ASN A 62 -14.67 -17.71 0.00
N LYS A 63 -14.89 -17.80 -1.30
CA LYS A 63 -14.03 -17.16 -2.31
C LYS A 63 -14.26 -15.65 -2.32
N ILE A 64 -13.17 -14.87 -2.26
CA ILE A 64 -13.18 -13.40 -2.19
C ILE A 64 -12.39 -12.85 -3.36
N GLU A 65 -12.95 -11.82 -4.01
CA GLU A 65 -12.25 -11.07 -5.05
C GLU A 65 -11.06 -10.32 -4.46
N GLY A 66 -9.87 -10.52 -5.06
CA GLY A 66 -8.69 -9.71 -4.78
C GLY A 66 -8.76 -8.31 -5.40
N SER A 67 -7.80 -7.47 -5.06
CA SER A 67 -7.72 -6.09 -5.57
C SER A 67 -7.72 -5.98 -7.10
N PRO A 68 -7.09 -6.87 -7.89
CA PRO A 68 -7.18 -6.81 -9.35
C PRO A 68 -8.60 -6.97 -9.87
N LEU A 69 -9.37 -7.93 -9.34
CA LEU A 69 -10.75 -8.16 -9.80
C LEU A 69 -11.70 -7.06 -9.36
N ILE A 70 -11.52 -6.53 -8.16
CA ILE A 70 -12.23 -5.34 -7.68
C ILE A 70 -12.00 -4.17 -8.65
N ALA A 71 -10.76 -3.96 -9.08
CA ALA A 71 -10.42 -2.90 -10.02
C ALA A 71 -11.04 -3.13 -11.40
N LEU A 72 -10.95 -4.35 -11.94
CA LEU A 72 -11.54 -4.71 -13.23
C LEU A 72 -13.07 -4.56 -13.25
N GLY A 73 -13.74 -4.78 -12.10
CA GLY A 73 -15.18 -4.59 -11.91
C GLY A 73 -15.60 -3.15 -11.59
N THR A 74 -14.67 -2.20 -11.46
CA THR A 74 -14.98 -0.81 -11.11
C THR A 74 -15.64 -0.06 -12.27
N ASN A 75 -16.68 0.72 -11.96
CA ASN A 75 -17.40 1.53 -12.93
C ASN A 75 -17.54 2.99 -12.44
N PRO A 76 -17.15 4.01 -13.25
CA PRO A 76 -16.51 3.94 -14.57
C PRO A 76 -15.18 3.17 -14.54
N PRO A 77 -14.77 2.54 -15.68
CA PRO A 77 -13.54 1.76 -15.73
C PRO A 77 -12.29 2.65 -15.72
N PHE A 78 -11.15 2.08 -15.33
CA PHE A 78 -9.84 2.69 -15.57
C PHE A 78 -9.48 2.63 -17.05
N SER A 79 -8.59 3.53 -17.48
CA SER A 79 -8.07 3.55 -18.85
C SER A 79 -7.09 2.41 -19.10
N GLU A 80 -6.34 2.02 -18.06
CA GLU A 80 -5.36 0.92 -18.06
C GLU A 80 -5.29 0.29 -16.68
N TYR A 81 -4.90 -0.99 -16.64
CA TYR A 81 -4.69 -1.79 -15.43
C TYR A 81 -3.31 -2.43 -15.49
N HIS A 82 -2.52 -2.26 -14.45
CA HIS A 82 -1.16 -2.81 -14.32
C HIS A 82 -1.08 -3.73 -13.12
N PHE A 83 -0.92 -5.03 -13.35
CA PHE A 83 -0.82 -6.05 -12.31
C PHE A 83 0.59 -6.61 -12.26
N ILE A 84 1.25 -6.43 -11.13
CA ILE A 84 2.63 -6.81 -10.90
C ILE A 84 2.67 -7.86 -9.80
N ASP A 85 3.29 -9.00 -10.07
CA ASP A 85 3.63 -10.01 -9.07
C ASP A 85 4.87 -10.77 -9.56
N LYS A 86 5.83 -11.05 -8.69
CA LYS A 86 7.02 -11.81 -9.07
C LYS A 86 6.76 -13.31 -9.31
N ASN A 87 5.60 -13.80 -8.89
CA ASN A 87 5.18 -15.16 -9.17
C ASN A 87 4.52 -15.26 -10.56
N GLU A 88 5.25 -15.85 -11.51
CA GLU A 88 4.81 -15.99 -12.90
C GLU A 88 3.48 -16.76 -13.05
N ALA A 89 3.23 -17.75 -12.19
CA ALA A 89 1.98 -18.52 -12.24
C ALA A 89 0.78 -17.65 -11.85
N ARG A 90 0.93 -16.75 -10.85
CA ARG A 90 -0.10 -15.78 -10.47
C ARG A 90 -0.38 -14.79 -11.61
N VAL A 91 0.67 -14.27 -12.22
CA VAL A 91 0.55 -13.34 -13.36
C VAL A 91 -0.15 -14.00 -14.54
N THR A 92 0.19 -15.25 -14.85
CA THR A 92 -0.49 -16.04 -15.90
C THR A 92 -1.98 -16.23 -15.57
N GLY A 93 -2.31 -16.54 -14.32
CA GLY A 93 -3.69 -16.63 -13.85
C GLY A 93 -4.45 -15.31 -13.98
N LEU A 94 -3.84 -14.19 -13.62
CA LEU A 94 -4.43 -12.85 -13.77
C LEU A 94 -4.68 -12.51 -15.25
N LYS A 95 -3.75 -12.84 -16.14
CA LYS A 95 -3.93 -12.67 -17.58
C LYS A 95 -5.11 -13.48 -18.12
N GLN A 96 -5.28 -14.71 -17.66
CA GLN A 96 -6.44 -15.54 -18.02
C GLN A 96 -7.76 -14.95 -17.50
N LEU A 97 -7.76 -14.42 -16.25
CA LEU A 97 -8.94 -13.76 -15.68
C LEU A 97 -9.31 -12.46 -16.39
N ALA A 98 -8.32 -11.72 -16.89
CA ALA A 98 -8.53 -10.51 -17.67
C ALA A 98 -9.04 -10.79 -19.09
N GLY A 99 -8.79 -11.99 -19.63
CA GLY A 99 -9.16 -12.38 -21.00
C GLY A 99 -8.39 -11.56 -22.06
N ASP A 100 -9.05 -11.24 -23.16
CA ASP A 100 -8.46 -10.53 -24.31
C ASP A 100 -8.48 -8.99 -24.17
N ARG A 101 -8.54 -8.47 -22.93
CA ARG A 101 -8.54 -7.03 -22.67
C ARG A 101 -7.20 -6.38 -23.04
N ALA A 102 -7.22 -5.47 -24.00
CA ALA A 102 -6.04 -4.73 -24.47
C ALA A 102 -5.56 -3.66 -23.48
N ASP A 103 -6.39 -3.29 -22.49
CA ASP A 103 -6.10 -2.29 -21.44
C ASP A 103 -5.51 -2.91 -20.17
N VAL A 104 -5.22 -4.23 -20.14
CA VAL A 104 -4.63 -4.93 -18.99
C VAL A 104 -3.21 -5.36 -19.31
N PHE A 105 -2.29 -4.90 -18.46
CA PHE A 105 -0.86 -5.20 -18.52
C PHE A 105 -0.45 -6.01 -17.28
N THR A 106 0.27 -7.11 -17.50
CA THR A 106 0.70 -8.01 -16.42
C THR A 106 2.22 -8.18 -16.45
N TYR A 107 2.85 -8.16 -15.26
CA TYR A 107 4.32 -8.14 -15.14
C TYR A 107 4.81 -9.21 -14.16
N PRO A 108 5.45 -10.31 -14.63
CA PRO A 108 6.12 -11.28 -13.77
C PRO A 108 7.51 -10.78 -13.37
N LYS A 109 7.57 -9.69 -12.61
CA LYS A 109 8.81 -8.96 -12.29
C LYS A 109 8.75 -8.37 -10.89
N GLU A 110 9.90 -7.89 -10.40
CA GLU A 110 9.99 -7.12 -9.16
C GLU A 110 9.21 -5.80 -9.26
N CYS A 111 8.43 -5.51 -8.20
CA CYS A 111 7.51 -4.38 -8.14
C CYS A 111 8.19 -3.03 -8.39
N ASP A 112 9.25 -2.73 -7.65
CA ASP A 112 9.95 -1.44 -7.71
C ASP A 112 10.43 -1.13 -9.13
N GLN A 113 11.02 -2.13 -9.80
CA GLN A 113 11.55 -1.96 -11.15
C GLN A 113 10.45 -1.62 -12.16
N VAL A 114 9.33 -2.32 -12.10
CA VAL A 114 8.19 -2.09 -13.01
C VAL A 114 7.57 -0.74 -12.73
N LEU A 115 7.33 -0.40 -11.46
CA LEU A 115 6.75 0.88 -11.08
C LEU A 115 7.58 2.06 -11.59
N LEU A 116 8.88 2.08 -11.29
CA LEU A 116 9.74 3.21 -11.61
C LEU A 116 10.01 3.36 -13.10
N LYS A 117 10.15 2.24 -13.84
CA LYS A 117 10.61 2.28 -15.24
C LYS A 117 9.47 2.18 -16.26
N GLU A 118 8.38 1.49 -15.94
CA GLU A 118 7.34 1.16 -16.92
C GLU A 118 5.98 1.83 -16.62
N VAL A 119 5.58 1.91 -15.34
CA VAL A 119 4.22 2.35 -14.97
C VAL A 119 4.16 3.83 -14.60
N PHE A 120 5.00 4.30 -13.70
CA PHE A 120 4.97 5.70 -13.27
C PHE A 120 5.18 6.70 -14.42
N PRO A 121 6.06 6.44 -15.43
CA PRO A 121 6.14 7.29 -16.60
C PRO A 121 4.85 7.48 -17.38
N ARG A 122 3.89 6.53 -17.28
CA ARG A 122 2.57 6.64 -17.91
C ARG A 122 1.58 7.50 -17.13
N ALA A 123 1.86 7.78 -15.85
CA ALA A 123 1.00 8.54 -14.95
C ALA A 123 1.48 9.98 -14.71
N ARG A 124 2.29 10.55 -15.59
CA ARG A 124 2.84 11.90 -15.42
C ARG A 124 1.74 12.96 -15.40
N TYR A 125 1.87 13.91 -14.48
CA TYR A 125 0.86 14.95 -14.30
C TYR A 125 0.72 15.85 -15.53
N GLU A 126 1.86 16.20 -16.15
CA GLU A 126 1.97 17.01 -17.35
C GLU A 126 1.37 16.34 -18.59
N ASP A 127 1.35 15.01 -18.62
CA ASP A 127 0.76 14.22 -19.70
C ASP A 127 -0.72 13.87 -19.41
N TYR A 128 -1.34 14.57 -18.46
CA TYR A 128 -2.71 14.33 -18.00
C TYR A 128 -2.96 12.91 -17.44
N GLY A 129 -1.88 12.21 -17.06
CA GLY A 129 -1.95 10.90 -16.41
C GLY A 129 -2.26 11.03 -14.93
N ARG A 130 -3.01 10.08 -14.39
CA ARG A 130 -3.28 9.89 -12.96
C ARG A 130 -3.23 8.42 -12.62
N ALA A 131 -2.94 8.09 -11.37
CA ALA A 131 -2.93 6.70 -10.94
C ALA A 131 -3.51 6.52 -9.54
N VAL A 132 -4.15 5.38 -9.32
CA VAL A 132 -4.31 4.76 -8.00
C VAL A 132 -3.41 3.54 -7.96
N CYS A 133 -2.51 3.50 -6.99
CA CYS A 133 -1.54 2.43 -6.83
C CYS A 133 -1.75 1.74 -5.47
N VAL A 134 -1.94 0.43 -5.48
CA VAL A 134 -2.07 -0.42 -4.30
C VAL A 134 -0.77 -1.18 -4.10
N LEU A 135 -0.12 -0.97 -2.96
CA LEU A 135 1.15 -1.58 -2.59
C LEU A 135 0.97 -2.38 -1.31
N ASP A 136 0.86 -3.69 -1.45
CA ASP A 136 0.65 -4.66 -0.38
C ASP A 136 1.82 -5.64 -0.25
N PRO A 137 3.02 -5.17 0.12
CA PRO A 137 4.18 -6.05 0.25
C PRO A 137 3.97 -7.09 1.36
N TYR A 138 4.44 -8.33 1.15
CA TYR A 138 4.38 -9.38 2.16
C TYR A 138 5.24 -9.08 3.40
N ASN A 139 6.35 -8.36 3.20
CA ASN A 139 7.35 -8.02 4.20
C ASN A 139 7.79 -6.56 4.00
N MET A 140 9.02 -6.22 4.41
CA MET A 140 9.68 -4.94 4.11
C MET A 140 10.24 -4.94 2.67
N ASP A 141 9.43 -5.32 1.67
CA ASP A 141 9.89 -5.55 0.28
C ASP A 141 9.47 -4.42 -0.67
N LEU A 142 9.39 -3.21 -0.15
CA LEU A 142 9.07 -2.01 -0.90
C LEU A 142 10.14 -0.96 -0.66
N SER A 143 10.73 -0.39 -1.71
CA SER A 143 11.74 0.65 -1.56
C SER A 143 11.10 2.02 -1.31
N TRP A 144 11.82 2.85 -0.53
CA TRP A 144 11.47 4.25 -0.32
C TRP A 144 11.46 5.05 -1.62
N GLU A 145 12.31 4.70 -2.59
CA GLU A 145 12.39 5.35 -3.89
C GLU A 145 11.05 5.33 -4.62
N VAL A 146 10.31 4.22 -4.56
CA VAL A 146 8.96 4.11 -5.12
C VAL A 146 8.01 5.11 -4.47
N LEU A 147 7.99 5.18 -3.13
CA LEU A 147 7.13 6.08 -2.38
C LEU A 147 7.48 7.56 -2.65
N GLN A 148 8.76 7.88 -2.66
CA GLN A 148 9.24 9.23 -2.91
C GLN A 148 8.98 9.67 -4.36
N THR A 149 9.16 8.78 -5.33
CA THR A 149 8.86 9.08 -6.73
C THR A 149 7.37 9.35 -6.92
N ALA A 150 6.50 8.50 -6.38
CA ALA A 150 5.05 8.71 -6.43
C ALA A 150 4.62 10.04 -5.78
N GLY A 151 5.23 10.39 -4.63
CA GLY A 151 4.95 11.65 -3.94
C GLY A 151 5.37 12.88 -4.74
N LYS A 152 6.56 12.85 -5.35
CA LYS A 152 7.08 13.94 -6.18
C LYS A 152 6.30 14.15 -7.49
N MET A 153 5.74 13.09 -8.06
CA MET A 153 4.95 13.17 -9.30
C MET A 153 3.64 13.94 -9.14
N GLY A 154 3.04 13.96 -7.98
CA GLY A 154 1.79 14.70 -7.71
C GLY A 154 0.54 14.15 -8.40
N SER A 155 0.67 13.08 -9.17
CA SER A 155 -0.37 12.46 -9.99
C SER A 155 -0.82 11.08 -9.48
N ILE A 156 -0.12 10.54 -8.47
CA ILE A 156 -0.31 9.19 -7.97
C ILE A 156 -0.91 9.25 -6.56
N GLU A 157 -1.96 8.46 -6.34
CA GLU A 157 -2.54 8.17 -5.04
C GLU A 157 -2.14 6.76 -4.64
N LEU A 158 -1.63 6.61 -3.42
CA LEU A 158 -1.15 5.33 -2.91
C LEU A 158 -2.06 4.79 -1.81
N PHE A 159 -2.38 3.50 -1.89
CA PHE A 159 -2.65 2.65 -0.73
C PHE A 159 -1.42 1.81 -0.45
N VAL A 160 -0.83 1.94 0.73
CA VAL A 160 0.40 1.22 1.07
C VAL A 160 0.35 0.64 2.47
N ASN A 161 0.81 -0.60 2.62
CA ASN A 161 0.91 -1.30 3.89
C ASN A 161 2.31 -1.13 4.50
N LEU A 162 2.35 -0.70 5.77
CA LEU A 162 3.55 -0.80 6.61
C LEU A 162 3.43 -2.05 7.48
N MET A 163 4.20 -3.09 7.18
CA MET A 163 4.14 -4.42 7.81
C MET A 163 4.74 -4.41 9.22
N ILE A 164 4.08 -3.75 10.17
CA ILE A 164 4.61 -3.48 11.52
C ILE A 164 4.93 -4.77 12.29
N MET A 165 4.20 -5.86 12.06
CA MET A 165 4.49 -7.13 12.71
C MET A 165 5.80 -7.72 12.19
N ASP A 166 6.07 -7.64 10.89
CA ASP A 166 7.33 -8.10 10.30
C ASP A 166 8.51 -7.23 10.75
N ILE A 167 8.33 -5.91 10.71
CA ILE A 167 9.32 -4.93 11.21
C ILE A 167 9.70 -5.25 12.67
N ASN A 168 8.73 -5.50 13.54
CA ASN A 168 8.94 -5.80 14.94
C ASN A 168 9.68 -7.13 15.20
N ARG A 169 9.47 -8.10 14.34
CA ARG A 169 10.11 -9.42 14.47
C ARG A 169 11.56 -9.41 14.00
N ASN A 170 11.88 -8.56 13.04
CA ASN A 170 13.07 -8.71 12.25
C ASN A 170 14.06 -7.53 12.32
N ALA A 171 13.56 -6.28 12.38
CA ALA A 171 14.39 -5.08 12.37
C ALA A 171 14.25 -4.27 13.66
N LEU A 172 13.04 -3.85 14.01
CA LEU A 172 12.75 -3.06 15.20
C LEU A 172 12.48 -3.98 16.39
N THR A 173 13.49 -4.72 16.82
CA THR A 173 13.45 -5.67 17.96
C THR A 173 13.52 -4.93 19.30
N ARG A 174 13.19 -5.59 20.43
CA ARG A 174 13.34 -4.99 21.77
C ARG A 174 14.78 -4.68 22.13
N ASP A 175 15.69 -5.51 21.63
CA ASP A 175 17.13 -5.35 21.81
C ASP A 175 17.75 -5.13 20.41
N PRO A 176 18.19 -3.90 20.08
CA PRO A 176 18.72 -3.58 18.74
C PRO A 176 19.87 -4.50 18.31
N ALA A 177 20.68 -4.99 19.26
CA ALA A 177 21.81 -5.87 18.96
C ALA A 177 21.38 -7.27 18.41
N LYS A 178 20.11 -7.63 18.58
CA LYS A 178 19.54 -8.90 18.07
C LYS A 178 18.93 -8.78 16.67
N ALA A 179 18.86 -7.58 16.11
CA ALA A 179 18.38 -7.39 14.75
C ALA A 179 19.37 -8.00 13.75
N ARG A 180 18.86 -8.76 12.76
CA ARG A 180 19.72 -9.31 11.71
C ARG A 180 20.11 -8.20 10.74
N GLU A 181 21.40 -8.14 10.40
CA GLU A 181 21.94 -7.11 9.52
C GLU A 181 21.16 -6.99 8.18
N GLU A 182 20.84 -8.11 7.54
CA GLU A 182 20.02 -8.14 6.32
C GLU A 182 18.65 -7.44 6.52
N LYS A 183 18.02 -7.63 7.67
CA LYS A 183 16.72 -7.04 7.99
C LYS A 183 16.82 -5.55 8.36
N VAL A 184 17.93 -5.16 8.95
CA VAL A 184 18.27 -3.75 9.17
C VAL A 184 18.43 -3.04 7.81
N GLN A 185 19.19 -3.64 6.89
CA GLN A 185 19.36 -3.10 5.53
C GLN A 185 18.03 -3.04 4.76
N GLN A 186 17.21 -4.09 4.87
CA GLN A 186 15.87 -4.12 4.25
C GLN A 186 14.97 -3.02 4.82
N MET A 187 14.99 -2.80 6.14
CA MET A 187 14.25 -1.72 6.79
C MET A 187 14.76 -0.34 6.36
N THR A 188 16.08 -0.15 6.29
CA THR A 188 16.70 1.08 5.79
C THR A 188 16.28 1.37 4.34
N ARG A 189 16.22 0.35 3.47
CA ARG A 189 15.70 0.49 2.10
C ARG A 189 14.22 0.91 2.09
N THR A 190 13.40 0.32 2.97
CA THR A 190 11.96 0.63 3.06
C THR A 190 11.71 2.01 3.64
N TRP A 191 12.54 2.45 4.58
CA TRP A 191 12.46 3.78 5.20
C TRP A 191 13.13 4.87 4.37
N GLY A 192 14.18 4.53 3.63
CA GLY A 192 14.96 5.40 2.75
C GLY A 192 16.33 5.81 3.31
N ASP A 193 16.53 5.70 4.61
CA ASP A 193 17.78 5.96 5.34
C ASP A 193 17.73 5.28 6.72
N ASP A 194 18.72 5.51 7.56
CA ASP A 194 18.85 4.91 8.90
C ASP A 194 18.13 5.67 10.02
N THR A 195 17.48 6.81 9.73
CA THR A 195 16.75 7.60 10.74
C THR A 195 15.60 6.87 11.40
N TRP A 196 15.16 5.72 10.85
CA TRP A 196 14.19 4.84 11.51
C TRP A 196 14.69 4.30 12.85
N LEU A 197 16.01 4.21 13.06
CA LEU A 197 16.61 3.83 14.34
C LEU A 197 16.34 4.89 15.40
N ASP A 198 16.45 6.18 15.06
CA ASP A 198 16.23 7.27 15.99
C ASP A 198 14.74 7.42 16.35
N VAL A 199 13.85 7.20 15.40
CA VAL A 199 12.40 7.24 15.67
C VAL A 199 11.85 5.94 16.27
N GLY A 200 12.57 4.83 16.13
CA GLY A 200 12.19 3.51 16.60
C GLY A 200 12.52 3.24 18.05
N TYR A 201 13.47 3.97 18.60
CA TYR A 201 13.97 3.77 19.96
C TYR A 201 14.10 5.09 20.72
N ASP A 202 13.62 5.08 21.98
CA ASP A 202 13.92 6.11 22.96
C ASP A 202 15.21 5.72 23.71
N ARG A 203 16.12 6.66 23.87
CA ARG A 203 17.34 6.49 24.66
C ARG A 203 17.21 7.35 25.91
N ASN A 204 17.15 6.71 27.04
CA ASN A 204 17.03 7.37 28.33
C ASN A 204 18.27 7.03 29.16
N GLU A 205 18.92 8.05 29.77
CA GLU A 205 20.00 7.91 30.71
C GLU A 205 19.41 7.82 32.13
N ASP A 206 19.83 6.82 32.89
CA ASP A 206 19.39 6.68 34.27
C ASP A 206 20.24 7.55 35.23
N LEU A 207 19.92 7.50 36.51
CA LEU A 207 20.61 8.28 37.54
C LEU A 207 22.10 7.88 37.72
N PHE A 208 22.52 6.76 37.17
CA PHE A 208 23.89 6.24 37.22
C PHE A 208 24.68 6.49 35.95
N GLY A 209 24.06 7.16 34.92
CA GLY A 209 24.69 7.42 33.64
C GLY A 209 24.59 6.24 32.65
N GLU A 210 23.80 5.19 32.96
CA GLU A 210 23.58 4.11 32.03
C GLU A 210 22.50 4.46 31.02
N VAL A 211 22.80 4.23 29.71
CA VAL A 211 21.87 4.51 28.62
C VAL A 211 21.00 3.30 28.38
N HIS A 212 19.71 3.44 28.65
CA HIS A 212 18.69 2.43 28.38
C HIS A 212 17.98 2.73 27.08
N THR A 213 17.98 1.75 26.17
CA THR A 213 17.27 1.84 24.89
C THR A 213 15.92 1.14 24.99
N THR A 214 14.85 1.88 24.78
CA THR A 214 13.49 1.35 24.83
C THR A 214 12.81 1.54 23.48
N LYS A 215 12.27 0.45 22.93
CA LYS A 215 11.52 0.47 21.70
C LYS A 215 10.22 1.28 21.86
N VAL A 216 9.92 2.16 20.91
CA VAL A 216 8.68 2.94 20.88
C VAL A 216 7.45 2.07 20.57
N SER A 217 6.26 2.60 20.85
CA SER A 217 5.01 1.94 20.49
C SER A 217 4.83 1.85 18.95
N ASN A 218 4.09 0.83 18.50
CA ASN A 218 3.77 0.68 17.08
C ASN A 218 3.03 1.89 16.50
N SER A 219 2.16 2.52 17.28
CA SER A 219 1.41 3.71 16.84
C SER A 219 2.32 4.93 16.66
N ARG A 220 3.33 5.10 17.51
CA ARG A 220 4.31 6.19 17.38
C ARG A 220 5.20 5.97 16.15
N PHE A 221 5.65 4.75 15.92
CA PHE A 221 6.43 4.40 14.73
C PHE A 221 5.62 4.59 13.44
N ALA A 222 4.34 4.17 13.44
CA ALA A 222 3.43 4.38 12.31
C ALA A 222 3.16 5.86 12.05
N GLU A 223 3.04 6.70 13.10
CA GLU A 223 2.91 8.14 12.93
C GLU A 223 4.18 8.77 12.36
N ALA A 224 5.37 8.33 12.79
CA ALA A 224 6.62 8.80 12.20
C ALA A 224 6.73 8.45 10.70
N PHE A 225 6.29 7.26 10.29
CA PHE A 225 6.21 6.90 8.88
C PHE A 225 5.21 7.77 8.11
N ARG A 226 4.04 8.08 8.71
CA ARG A 226 3.08 9.03 8.14
C ARG A 226 3.69 10.41 7.90
N GLN A 227 4.40 10.95 8.89
CA GLN A 227 5.09 12.24 8.76
C GLN A 227 6.18 12.19 7.67
N ARG A 228 6.85 11.05 7.53
CA ARG A 228 7.85 10.88 6.48
C ARG A 228 7.24 10.88 5.08
N LEU A 229 6.07 10.25 4.90
CA LEU A 229 5.32 10.33 3.63
C LEU A 229 4.95 11.78 3.27
N ILE A 230 4.62 12.61 4.26
CA ILE A 230 4.31 14.04 4.05
C ILE A 230 5.58 14.83 3.78
N ASN A 231 6.54 14.79 4.69
CA ASN A 231 7.65 15.74 4.74
C ASN A 231 8.81 15.38 3.80
N VAL A 232 9.00 14.08 3.50
CA VAL A 232 10.13 13.58 2.71
C VAL A 232 9.68 13.04 1.36
N ALA A 233 8.61 12.24 1.29
CA ALA A 233 8.09 11.77 0.01
C ALA A 233 7.30 12.87 -0.73
N GLY A 234 6.74 13.85 -0.03
CA GLY A 234 6.09 15.03 -0.61
C GLY A 234 4.59 14.89 -0.86
N PHE A 235 3.93 13.91 -0.26
CA PHE A 235 2.47 13.81 -0.32
C PHE A 235 1.81 14.93 0.49
N LYS A 236 0.80 15.59 -0.08
CA LYS A 236 0.10 16.69 0.58
C LYS A 236 -0.88 16.23 1.65
N TYR A 237 -1.48 15.07 1.45
CA TYR A 237 -2.52 14.54 2.33
C TYR A 237 -2.25 13.07 2.63
N VAL A 238 -1.97 12.79 3.90
CA VAL A 238 -1.82 11.43 4.44
C VAL A 238 -2.69 11.36 5.70
N PRO A 239 -3.93 10.89 5.61
CA PRO A 239 -4.80 10.70 6.78
C PRO A 239 -4.17 9.77 7.81
N LYS A 240 -4.70 9.79 9.05
CA LYS A 240 -4.29 8.84 10.08
C LYS A 240 -4.43 7.40 9.56
N PRO A 241 -3.37 6.58 9.58
CA PRO A 241 -3.39 5.25 9.00
C PRO A 241 -4.37 4.33 9.74
N MET A 242 -4.91 3.35 9.01
CA MET A 242 -5.81 2.34 9.56
C MET A 242 -5.01 1.18 10.15
N PRO A 243 -5.08 0.89 11.46
CA PRO A 243 -4.47 -0.31 12.03
C PRO A 243 -5.28 -1.54 11.63
N MET A 244 -4.63 -2.46 10.95
CA MET A 244 -5.24 -3.70 10.49
C MET A 244 -4.91 -4.81 11.49
N LYS A 245 -5.94 -5.29 12.20
CA LYS A 245 -5.81 -6.19 13.34
C LYS A 245 -6.29 -7.61 13.03
N ASN A 246 -5.64 -8.59 13.65
CA ASN A 246 -6.09 -9.97 13.62
C ASN A 246 -7.18 -10.25 14.67
N SER A 247 -7.64 -11.49 14.74
CA SER A 247 -8.68 -11.95 15.68
C SER A 247 -8.28 -11.82 17.16
N THR A 248 -6.98 -11.72 17.46
CA THR A 248 -6.45 -11.48 18.83
C THR A 248 -6.18 -10.01 19.11
N ASN A 249 -6.70 -9.10 18.28
CA ASN A 249 -6.54 -7.65 18.38
C ASN A 249 -5.10 -7.14 18.19
N ALA A 250 -4.17 -7.98 17.72
CA ALA A 250 -2.81 -7.57 17.40
C ALA A 250 -2.75 -6.88 16.04
N VAL A 251 -2.05 -5.75 15.96
CA VAL A 251 -1.85 -5.00 14.70
C VAL A 251 -0.86 -5.76 13.83
N ILE A 252 -1.30 -6.19 12.66
CA ILE A 252 -0.47 -6.86 11.65
C ILE A 252 0.28 -5.84 10.81
N TYR A 253 -0.44 -4.85 10.29
CA TYR A 253 0.11 -3.74 9.53
C TYR A 253 -0.73 -2.48 9.70
N TYR A 254 -0.19 -1.36 9.26
CA TYR A 254 -0.93 -0.12 9.10
C TYR A 254 -1.17 0.12 7.61
N LEU A 255 -2.44 0.31 7.22
CA LEU A 255 -2.81 0.73 5.88
C LEU A 255 -2.80 2.25 5.82
N TYR A 256 -1.98 2.80 4.93
CA TYR A 256 -1.93 4.22 4.62
C TYR A 256 -2.64 4.51 3.31
N PHE A 257 -3.19 5.69 3.25
CA PHE A 257 -3.48 6.39 2.01
C PHE A 257 -2.56 7.61 1.95
N ALA A 258 -2.01 7.89 0.76
CA ALA A 258 -1.22 9.08 0.52
C ALA A 258 -1.58 9.68 -0.84
N GLY A 259 -1.88 10.98 -0.88
CA GLY A 259 -2.34 11.65 -2.11
C GLY A 259 -2.11 13.16 -2.09
N HIS A 260 -2.58 13.82 -3.16
CA HIS A 260 -2.34 15.24 -3.39
C HIS A 260 -3.62 16.09 -3.44
N LYS A 261 -4.79 15.45 -3.36
CA LYS A 261 -6.11 16.12 -3.46
C LYS A 261 -6.91 15.99 -2.18
N THR A 262 -7.43 17.10 -1.69
CA THR A 262 -8.28 17.14 -0.48
C THR A 262 -9.50 16.24 -0.62
N ALA A 263 -10.14 16.23 -1.80
CA ALA A 263 -11.32 15.40 -2.05
C ALA A 263 -11.02 13.91 -1.81
N ALA A 264 -9.91 13.39 -2.35
CA ALA A 264 -9.47 12.01 -2.14
C ALA A 264 -9.20 11.72 -0.66
N SER A 265 -8.50 12.62 0.02
CA SER A 265 -8.24 12.52 1.46
C SER A 265 -9.53 12.46 2.29
N ASN A 266 -10.52 13.29 1.98
CA ASN A 266 -11.80 13.31 2.70
C ASN A 266 -12.59 12.01 2.48
N ILE A 267 -12.62 11.49 1.25
CA ILE A 267 -13.26 10.21 0.92
C ILE A 267 -12.62 9.08 1.74
N VAL A 268 -11.29 8.97 1.68
CA VAL A 268 -10.58 7.90 2.42
C VAL A 268 -10.73 8.06 3.92
N THR A 269 -10.69 9.29 4.45
CA THR A 269 -10.91 9.54 5.88
C THR A 269 -12.29 9.05 6.33
N SER A 270 -13.33 9.33 5.55
CA SER A 270 -14.70 8.85 5.83
C SER A 270 -14.76 7.31 5.81
N ILE A 271 -14.16 6.68 4.79
CA ILE A 271 -14.09 5.22 4.69
C ILE A 271 -13.33 4.64 5.90
N PHE A 272 -12.14 5.16 6.22
CA PHE A 272 -11.33 4.69 7.34
C PHE A 272 -12.08 4.82 8.68
N ASN A 273 -12.80 5.93 8.92
CA ASN A 273 -13.56 6.13 10.14
C ASN A 273 -14.69 5.09 10.27
N LYS A 274 -15.43 4.84 9.19
CA LYS A 274 -16.46 3.79 9.13
C LYS A 274 -15.92 2.40 9.54
N TYR A 275 -14.71 2.06 9.05
CA TYR A 275 -14.09 0.76 9.38
C TYR A 275 -13.44 0.73 10.76
N ARG A 276 -12.97 1.87 11.30
CA ARG A 276 -12.53 1.98 12.70
C ARG A 276 -13.68 1.72 13.66
N GLU A 277 -14.82 2.37 13.45
CA GLU A 277 -16.02 2.17 14.27
C GLU A 277 -16.46 0.71 14.29
N ARG A 278 -16.44 0.02 13.13
CA ARG A 278 -16.77 -1.40 13.02
C ARG A 278 -15.79 -2.33 13.75
N GLN A 279 -14.55 -1.90 13.91
CA GLN A 279 -13.50 -2.65 14.63
C GLN A 279 -13.41 -2.21 16.11
N GLY A 280 -14.23 -1.27 16.58
CA GLY A 280 -14.16 -0.74 17.94
C GLY A 280 -12.86 0.04 18.21
N LEU A 281 -12.37 0.79 17.24
CA LEU A 281 -11.10 1.54 17.29
C LEU A 281 -11.33 3.03 17.50
#